data_8301f2264ebd2b4f216154a9f788e192
#
_entry.id   8301f2264ebd2b4f216154a9f788e192
#
_cell.length_a   1.000
_cell.length_b   1.000
_cell.length_c   1.000
_cell.angle_alpha   90.00
_cell.angle_beta   90.00
_cell.angle_gamma   90.00
#
_symmetry.space_group_name_H-M   'P 1'
#
loop_
_entity.id
_entity.type
_entity.pdbx_description
1 polymer ?
#
loop_
_entity_poly.entity_id
_entity_poly.type
_entity_poly.pdbx_seq_one_letter_code
_entity_poly.pdbx_strand_id
1 'polypeptide(L)'
;VFAWALPKTSDLAGLAMRLAGLEMHETITHLFGQGMNKSGDIGKQIDKAAGAVREVLAVVAGGAGSEDPTQSRGRRHGEQYSITAPATEAAQRWTGWHSQVAPGCELWQVGRKPTPLTYAAQVQEHGCGAFNVGACRIPRGERPRIEHAEHSVNRGAYRLTTGSRAAGTTEEGSHPRNVILTTGGEGCPAE
;
A
#
# COMPACT_ATOMS: atom_id res chain seq x y z
N VAL A 1 -3.63 9.69 15.50
CA VAL A 1 -2.24 9.60 15.04
C VAL A 1 -2.16 8.66 13.87
N PHE A 2 -1.45 9.07 12.83
CA PHE A 2 -1.08 8.23 11.70
C PHE A 2 0.44 8.11 11.65
N ALA A 3 0.95 6.90 11.60
CA ALA A 3 2.38 6.63 11.44
C ALA A 3 2.61 5.83 10.16
N TRP A 4 3.30 6.44 9.22
CA TRP A 4 3.69 5.78 8.00
C TRP A 4 4.86 4.83 8.24
N ALA A 5 4.77 3.64 7.68
CA ALA A 5 5.80 2.62 7.80
C ALA A 5 5.96 1.80 6.52
N LEU A 6 7.19 1.47 6.20
CA LEU A 6 7.48 0.48 5.16
C LEU A 6 6.99 -0.90 5.62
N PRO A 7 6.56 -1.79 4.72
CA PRO A 7 6.13 -3.15 5.06
C PRO A 7 7.14 -3.90 5.95
N LYS A 8 8.41 -3.69 5.69
CA LYS A 8 9.55 -4.31 6.41
C LYS A 8 9.64 -3.93 7.90
N THR A 9 9.09 -2.76 8.30
CA THR A 9 9.23 -2.19 9.65
C THR A 9 7.90 -1.77 10.24
N SER A 10 6.79 -2.10 9.60
CA SER A 10 5.45 -1.69 10.05
C SER A 10 5.03 -2.34 11.35
N ASP A 11 5.49 -3.55 11.61
CA ASP A 11 5.30 -4.28 12.87
C ASP A 11 5.96 -3.54 14.04
N LEU A 12 7.19 -3.05 13.86
CA LEU A 12 7.91 -2.26 14.86
C LEU A 12 7.22 -0.92 15.12
N ALA A 13 6.73 -0.25 14.07
CA ALA A 13 5.98 0.99 14.22
C ALA A 13 4.69 0.76 15.02
N GLY A 14 3.94 -0.30 14.71
CA GLY A 14 2.74 -0.67 15.44
C GLY A 14 3.04 -1.04 16.90
N LEU A 15 4.11 -1.78 17.15
CA LEU A 15 4.56 -2.12 18.50
C LEU A 15 4.93 -0.86 19.30
N ALA A 16 5.72 0.04 18.70
CA ALA A 16 6.13 1.30 19.34
C ALA A 16 4.91 2.16 19.73
N MET A 17 3.91 2.25 18.87
CA MET A 17 2.67 2.97 19.15
C MET A 17 1.90 2.35 20.32
N ARG A 18 1.82 1.01 20.40
CA ARG A 18 1.21 0.29 21.55
C ARG A 18 1.96 0.54 22.86
N LEU A 19 3.30 0.48 22.80
CA LEU A 19 4.15 0.76 23.98
C LEU A 19 4.04 2.21 24.44
N ALA A 20 3.76 3.13 23.49
CA ALA A 20 3.46 4.51 23.82
C ALA A 20 2.04 4.72 24.39
N GLY A 21 1.29 3.66 24.61
CA GLY A 21 -0.04 3.69 25.21
C GLY A 21 -1.17 4.06 24.24
N LEU A 22 -0.93 3.97 22.91
CA LEU A 22 -1.99 4.22 21.93
C LEU A 22 -2.87 2.97 21.73
N GLU A 23 -4.16 3.17 21.58
CA GLU A 23 -5.09 2.17 21.07
C GLU A 23 -4.97 2.11 19.55
N MET A 24 -4.71 0.91 19.02
CA MET A 24 -4.54 0.73 17.58
C MET A 24 -5.87 0.49 16.88
N HIS A 25 -6.05 1.15 15.75
CA HIS A 25 -7.10 0.91 14.77
C HIS A 25 -6.61 0.03 13.62
N GLU A 26 -7.49 -0.18 12.64
CA GLU A 26 -7.15 -0.86 11.39
C GLU A 26 -6.01 -0.16 10.66
N THR A 27 -5.03 -0.93 10.20
CA THR A 27 -3.96 -0.44 9.34
C THR A 27 -4.52 -0.05 7.98
N ILE A 28 -4.13 1.10 7.45
CA ILE A 28 -4.45 1.51 6.09
C ILE A 28 -3.29 1.11 5.18
N THR A 29 -3.58 0.39 4.12
CA THR A 29 -2.61 -0.04 3.11
C THR A 29 -2.69 0.88 1.91
N HIS A 30 -1.59 1.53 1.58
CA HIS A 30 -1.43 2.29 0.34
C HIS A 30 -0.72 1.42 -0.69
N LEU A 31 -1.41 1.09 -1.77
CA LEU A 31 -0.89 0.31 -2.89
C LEU A 31 -0.49 1.25 -4.03
N PHE A 32 0.66 0.98 -4.64
CA PHE A 32 1.15 1.75 -5.78
C PHE A 32 1.90 0.85 -6.76
N GLY A 33 1.81 1.16 -8.07
CA GLY A 33 2.43 0.38 -9.13
C GLY A 33 3.90 0.72 -9.41
N GLN A 34 4.46 1.76 -8.76
CA GLN A 34 5.78 2.32 -9.08
C GLN A 34 6.77 2.16 -7.92
N GLY A 35 7.02 0.93 -7.50
CA GLY A 35 8.04 0.65 -6.49
C GLY A 35 9.43 0.63 -7.08
N MET A 36 10.39 1.38 -6.49
CA MET A 36 11.78 1.32 -6.90
C MET A 36 12.38 -0.02 -6.50
N ASN A 37 12.85 -0.78 -7.48
CA ASN A 37 13.59 -2.02 -7.23
C ASN A 37 14.99 -1.68 -6.67
N LYS A 38 15.21 -2.00 -5.41
CA LYS A 38 16.52 -1.88 -4.73
C LYS A 38 17.20 -3.25 -4.56
N SER A 39 16.68 -4.29 -5.21
CA SER A 39 17.21 -5.64 -5.07
C SER A 39 18.53 -5.82 -5.82
N GLY A 40 19.41 -6.61 -5.25
CA GLY A 40 20.64 -7.02 -5.91
C GLY A 40 20.42 -8.26 -6.79
N ASP A 41 20.95 -8.26 -8.02
CA ASP A 41 21.02 -9.41 -8.92
C ASP A 41 21.99 -10.44 -8.34
N ILE A 42 21.52 -11.65 -8.07
CA ILE A 42 22.30 -12.72 -7.43
C ILE A 42 23.40 -13.23 -8.36
N GLY A 43 23.13 -13.39 -9.64
CA GLY A 43 24.14 -13.80 -10.61
C GLY A 43 25.31 -12.81 -10.69
N LYS A 44 25.02 -11.51 -10.68
CA LYS A 44 26.07 -10.47 -10.64
C LYS A 44 26.88 -10.51 -9.35
N GLN A 45 26.23 -10.77 -8.22
CA GLN A 45 26.93 -10.88 -6.94
C GLN A 45 27.85 -12.11 -6.88
N ILE A 46 27.41 -13.24 -7.45
CA ILE A 46 28.23 -14.47 -7.54
C ILE A 46 29.48 -14.22 -8.38
N ASP A 47 29.33 -13.67 -9.58
CA ASP A 47 30.46 -13.38 -10.46
C ASP A 47 31.44 -12.37 -9.82
N LYS A 48 30.90 -11.34 -9.17
CA LYS A 48 31.70 -10.38 -8.43
C LYS A 48 32.50 -11.06 -7.29
N ALA A 49 31.88 -11.94 -6.54
CA ALA A 49 32.55 -12.66 -5.45
C ALA A 49 33.63 -13.63 -5.99
N ALA A 50 33.42 -14.20 -7.16
CA ALA A 50 34.39 -15.07 -7.88
C ALA A 50 35.50 -14.27 -8.58
N GLY A 51 35.44 -12.94 -8.60
CA GLY A 51 36.38 -12.10 -9.37
C GLY A 51 36.22 -12.26 -10.88
N ALA A 52 35.15 -12.86 -11.37
CA ALA A 52 34.91 -13.16 -12.78
C ALA A 52 34.53 -11.89 -13.56
N VAL A 53 35.15 -11.73 -14.73
CA VAL A 53 34.86 -10.62 -15.65
C VAL A 53 33.66 -11.01 -16.53
N ARG A 54 32.61 -10.22 -16.49
CA ARG A 54 31.38 -10.44 -17.27
C ARG A 54 31.52 -9.83 -18.66
N GLU A 55 31.11 -10.57 -19.68
CA GLU A 55 31.02 -10.05 -21.05
C GLU A 55 29.94 -8.96 -21.13
N VAL A 56 30.28 -7.84 -21.78
CA VAL A 56 29.34 -6.74 -22.01
C VAL A 56 28.59 -7.02 -23.33
N LEU A 57 27.29 -7.29 -23.20
CA LEU A 57 26.40 -7.56 -24.34
C LEU A 57 25.91 -6.27 -25.00
N ALA A 58 25.63 -5.26 -24.20
CA ALA A 58 25.16 -3.96 -24.66
C ALA A 58 25.44 -2.86 -23.63
N VAL A 59 25.58 -1.65 -24.13
CA VAL A 59 25.60 -0.43 -23.31
C VAL A 59 24.36 0.38 -23.62
N VAL A 60 23.56 0.65 -22.61
CA VAL A 60 22.27 1.34 -22.73
C VAL A 60 22.36 2.66 -22.00
N ALA A 61 21.92 3.73 -22.64
CA ALA A 61 21.73 5.01 -21.95
C ALA A 61 20.66 4.85 -20.85
N GLY A 62 20.96 5.31 -19.65
CA GLY A 62 19.97 5.38 -18.59
C GLY A 62 18.77 6.17 -19.08
N GLY A 63 17.55 5.67 -18.82
CA GLY A 63 16.32 6.35 -19.20
C GLY A 63 16.31 7.80 -18.70
N ALA A 64 15.58 8.67 -19.39
CA ALA A 64 15.39 10.05 -18.98
C ALA A 64 14.91 10.05 -17.51
N GLY A 65 15.80 10.39 -16.61
CA GLY A 65 15.41 10.70 -15.24
C GLY A 65 14.44 11.88 -15.31
N SER A 66 13.48 11.94 -14.43
CA SER A 66 12.66 13.13 -14.25
C SER A 66 13.61 14.35 -14.16
N GLU A 67 13.31 15.42 -14.87
CA GLU A 67 14.03 16.70 -14.73
C GLU A 67 13.88 17.28 -13.31
N ASP A 68 12.94 16.75 -12.55
CA ASP A 68 12.74 17.08 -11.13
C ASP A 68 13.79 16.37 -10.29
N PRO A 69 14.75 17.10 -9.69
CA PRO A 69 15.81 16.55 -8.88
C PRO A 69 15.28 15.85 -7.61
N THR A 70 14.03 16.07 -7.21
CA THR A 70 13.40 15.43 -6.07
C THR A 70 12.87 14.04 -6.40
N GLN A 71 12.61 13.75 -7.67
CA GLN A 71 12.09 12.48 -8.18
C GLN A 71 13.18 11.56 -8.75
N SER A 72 14.35 12.06 -9.04
CA SER A 72 15.45 11.29 -9.64
C SER A 72 16.31 10.58 -8.59
N ARG A 73 15.73 9.65 -7.84
CA ARG A 73 16.51 8.76 -6.98
C ARG A 73 16.89 7.47 -7.69
N GLY A 74 17.81 7.50 -8.63
CA GLY A 74 18.21 6.23 -9.17
C GLY A 74 19.38 6.25 -10.14
N ARG A 75 19.31 7.00 -11.17
CA ARG A 75 20.39 7.13 -12.15
C ARG A 75 20.43 8.56 -12.66
N ARG A 76 21.61 9.13 -12.70
CA ARG A 76 21.80 10.47 -13.27
C ARG A 76 21.42 10.43 -14.75
N HIS A 77 20.74 11.47 -15.20
CA HIS A 77 20.45 11.66 -16.62
C HIS A 77 21.76 11.52 -17.44
N GLY A 78 21.76 10.64 -18.44
CA GLY A 78 22.94 10.37 -19.26
C GLY A 78 23.90 9.30 -18.72
N GLU A 79 23.65 8.71 -17.54
CA GLU A 79 24.48 7.62 -17.03
C GLU A 79 24.23 6.35 -17.86
N GLN A 80 25.28 5.83 -18.46
CA GLN A 80 25.25 4.58 -19.23
C GLN A 80 25.37 3.38 -18.28
N TYR A 81 24.67 2.32 -18.61
CA TYR A 81 24.83 1.04 -17.91
C TYR A 81 25.02 -0.11 -18.88
N SER A 82 25.84 -1.07 -18.48
CA SER A 82 26.14 -2.24 -19.27
C SER A 82 25.20 -3.39 -18.94
N ILE A 83 24.60 -3.97 -19.97
CA ILE A 83 23.95 -5.27 -19.91
C ILE A 83 25.04 -6.32 -20.10
N THR A 84 25.18 -7.24 -19.14
CA THR A 84 26.27 -8.21 -19.15
C THR A 84 25.75 -9.63 -19.06
N ALA A 85 26.44 -10.58 -19.71
CA ALA A 85 26.20 -12.01 -19.57
C ALA A 85 26.79 -12.56 -18.26
N PRO A 86 26.21 -13.61 -17.67
CA PRO A 86 26.82 -14.31 -16.54
C PRO A 86 28.12 -14.99 -16.97
N ALA A 87 29.18 -14.84 -16.18
CA ALA A 87 30.49 -15.34 -16.49
C ALA A 87 30.75 -16.75 -15.96
N THR A 88 30.17 -17.10 -14.81
CA THR A 88 30.38 -18.43 -14.20
C THR A 88 29.12 -19.30 -14.33
N GLU A 89 29.30 -20.63 -14.30
CA GLU A 89 28.17 -21.56 -14.29
C GLU A 89 27.23 -21.32 -13.09
N ALA A 90 27.79 -20.99 -11.94
CA ALA A 90 27.00 -20.65 -10.77
C ALA A 90 26.14 -19.41 -11.02
N ALA A 91 26.70 -18.36 -11.64
CA ALA A 91 25.93 -17.15 -11.97
C ALA A 91 24.86 -17.40 -13.05
N GLN A 92 25.13 -18.31 -14.01
CA GLN A 92 24.16 -18.75 -15.02
C GLN A 92 22.94 -19.41 -14.37
N ARG A 93 23.16 -20.30 -13.40
CA ARG A 93 22.11 -20.99 -12.64
C ARG A 93 21.20 -20.03 -11.90
N TRP A 94 21.72 -18.91 -11.40
CA TRP A 94 21.00 -17.89 -10.64
C TRP A 94 20.62 -16.66 -11.48
N THR A 95 20.62 -16.78 -12.79
CA THR A 95 20.16 -15.71 -13.69
C THR A 95 18.68 -15.39 -13.45
N GLY A 96 18.36 -14.12 -13.31
CA GLY A 96 16.99 -13.64 -13.04
C GLY A 96 16.57 -13.72 -11.57
N TRP A 97 17.42 -14.23 -10.69
CA TRP A 97 17.17 -14.23 -9.25
C TRP A 97 17.66 -12.93 -8.60
N HIS A 98 16.86 -12.39 -7.71
CA HIS A 98 17.12 -11.15 -7.01
C HIS A 98 16.99 -11.32 -5.49
N SER A 99 17.68 -10.47 -4.72
CA SER A 99 17.69 -10.55 -3.26
C SER A 99 16.34 -10.19 -2.60
N GLN A 100 15.48 -9.48 -3.30
CA GLN A 100 14.14 -9.09 -2.82
C GLN A 100 13.25 -8.65 -3.98
N VAL A 101 11.95 -8.55 -3.73
CA VAL A 101 10.98 -7.96 -4.67
C VAL A 101 10.92 -6.44 -4.51
N ALA A 102 10.43 -5.74 -5.53
CA ALA A 102 10.17 -4.32 -5.44
C ALA A 102 8.99 -4.05 -4.48
N PRO A 103 9.05 -3.01 -3.66
CA PRO A 103 7.92 -2.63 -2.80
C PRO A 103 6.76 -2.16 -3.65
N GLY A 104 5.56 -2.66 -3.37
CA GLY A 104 4.31 -2.25 -4.03
C GLY A 104 3.29 -1.67 -3.06
N CYS A 105 3.66 -1.52 -1.79
CA CYS A 105 2.78 -0.93 -0.79
C CYS A 105 3.54 -0.24 0.33
N GLU A 106 2.82 0.62 1.03
CA GLU A 106 3.21 1.26 2.27
C GLU A 106 2.06 1.13 3.27
N LEU A 107 2.40 1.05 4.55
CA LEU A 107 1.43 0.79 5.60
C LEU A 107 1.32 2.01 6.53
N TRP A 108 0.09 2.43 6.80
CA TRP A 108 -0.21 3.49 7.74
C TRP A 108 -0.79 2.87 9.00
N GLN A 109 0.00 2.87 10.07
CA GLN A 109 -0.47 2.47 11.39
C GLN A 109 -1.35 3.60 11.94
N VAL A 110 -2.57 3.26 12.34
CA VAL A 110 -3.52 4.23 12.88
C VAL A 110 -3.72 3.96 14.36
N GLY A 111 -3.50 4.96 15.17
CA GLY A 111 -3.69 4.87 16.61
C GLY A 111 -4.39 6.10 17.17
N ARG A 112 -5.09 5.92 18.28
CA ARG A 112 -5.69 7.01 19.05
C ARG A 112 -5.19 7.01 20.49
N LYS A 113 -5.23 8.15 21.12
CA LYS A 113 -5.05 8.25 22.57
C LYS A 113 -6.24 7.57 23.26
N PRO A 114 -6.01 6.69 24.24
CA PRO A 114 -7.09 6.12 25.03
C PRO A 114 -7.96 7.21 25.67
N THR A 115 -9.25 6.99 25.67
CA THR A 115 -10.21 7.92 26.27
C THR A 115 -11.41 7.13 26.81
N PRO A 116 -11.96 7.49 27.97
CA PRO A 116 -13.20 6.90 28.46
C PRO A 116 -14.44 7.39 27.71
N LEU A 117 -14.30 8.40 26.86
CA LEU A 117 -15.40 8.98 26.12
C LEU A 117 -15.88 8.08 25.00
N THR A 118 -17.19 8.08 24.75
CA THR A 118 -17.74 7.51 23.51
C THR A 118 -17.29 8.33 22.30
N TYR A 119 -17.33 7.76 21.10
CA TYR A 119 -16.99 8.50 19.88
C TYR A 119 -17.83 9.77 19.70
N ALA A 120 -19.13 9.72 20.04
CA ALA A 120 -20.01 10.87 19.96
C ALA A 120 -19.57 11.97 20.94
N ALA A 121 -19.28 11.63 22.19
CA ALA A 121 -18.81 12.58 23.18
C ALA A 121 -17.45 13.17 22.80
N GLN A 122 -16.52 12.33 22.31
CA GLN A 122 -15.20 12.75 21.84
C GLN A 122 -15.29 13.80 20.72
N VAL A 123 -16.15 13.57 19.74
CA VAL A 123 -16.33 14.50 18.61
C VAL A 123 -16.98 15.80 19.08
N GLN A 124 -17.96 15.73 19.97
CA GLN A 124 -18.62 16.93 20.50
C GLN A 124 -17.69 17.77 21.37
N GLU A 125 -16.87 17.16 22.19
CA GLU A 125 -15.99 17.86 23.12
C GLU A 125 -14.70 18.37 22.43
N HIS A 126 -14.13 17.57 21.53
CA HIS A 126 -12.80 17.83 20.99
C HIS A 126 -12.78 18.09 19.46
N GLY A 127 -13.90 17.93 18.77
CA GLY A 127 -13.98 18.11 17.31
C GLY A 127 -13.17 17.10 16.49
N CYS A 128 -12.79 15.96 17.08
CA CYS A 128 -11.94 14.96 16.42
C CYS A 128 -12.27 13.54 16.92
N GLY A 129 -11.69 12.52 16.25
CA GLY A 129 -11.82 11.12 16.67
C GLY A 129 -12.76 10.29 15.80
N ALA A 130 -13.34 10.86 14.74
CA ALA A 130 -14.14 10.13 13.75
C ALA A 130 -13.55 10.24 12.36
N PHE A 131 -13.88 9.27 11.50
CA PHE A 131 -13.54 9.30 10.08
C PHE A 131 -14.71 9.86 9.28
N ASN A 132 -14.44 10.77 8.34
CA ASN A 132 -15.45 11.26 7.41
C ASN A 132 -15.71 10.25 6.30
N VAL A 133 -16.38 9.17 6.65
CA VAL A 133 -16.72 8.07 5.72
C VAL A 133 -17.59 8.57 4.58
N GLY A 134 -18.45 9.56 4.83
CA GLY A 134 -19.32 10.14 3.81
C GLY A 134 -18.54 10.73 2.63
N ALA A 135 -17.48 11.50 2.93
CA ALA A 135 -16.63 12.09 1.90
C ALA A 135 -15.67 11.08 1.21
N CYS A 136 -15.51 9.91 1.80
CA CYS A 136 -14.59 8.88 1.27
C CYS A 136 -15.32 7.71 0.59
N ARG A 137 -16.62 7.84 0.32
CA ARG A 137 -17.38 6.76 -0.33
C ARG A 137 -16.90 6.52 -1.74
N ILE A 138 -16.76 5.24 -2.08
CA ILE A 138 -16.34 4.81 -3.42
C ILE A 138 -17.57 4.83 -4.32
N PRO A 139 -17.58 5.63 -5.40
CA PRO A 139 -18.71 5.67 -6.33
C PRO A 139 -19.07 4.27 -6.84
N ARG A 140 -20.35 3.99 -6.85
CA ARG A 140 -20.93 2.77 -7.44
C ARG A 140 -22.17 3.17 -8.20
N GLY A 141 -22.40 2.53 -9.33
CA GLY A 141 -23.65 2.69 -10.05
C GLY A 141 -24.87 2.34 -9.18
N GLU A 142 -26.04 2.65 -9.68
CA GLU A 142 -27.31 2.35 -9.06
C GLU A 142 -27.38 0.88 -8.61
N ARG A 143 -27.81 0.64 -7.39
CA ARG A 143 -27.91 -0.70 -6.81
C ARG A 143 -29.16 -0.82 -5.95
N PRO A 144 -29.69 -2.04 -5.77
CA PRO A 144 -30.81 -2.27 -4.87
C PRO A 144 -30.48 -1.82 -3.45
N ARG A 145 -31.34 -1.02 -2.86
CA ARG A 145 -31.31 -0.75 -1.42
C ARG A 145 -31.96 -1.93 -0.70
N ILE A 146 -31.23 -2.51 0.23
CA ILE A 146 -31.72 -3.64 1.02
C ILE A 146 -32.17 -3.15 2.37
N GLU A 147 -33.44 -3.34 2.68
CA GLU A 147 -33.98 -3.16 4.01
C GLU A 147 -33.94 -4.50 4.75
N HIS A 148 -33.43 -4.44 5.97
CA HIS A 148 -33.40 -5.60 6.85
C HIS A 148 -34.68 -5.63 7.69
N ALA A 149 -35.26 -6.81 7.87
CA ALA A 149 -36.39 -6.99 8.75
C ALA A 149 -36.02 -6.60 10.20
N GLU A 150 -36.97 -6.04 10.95
CA GLU A 150 -36.75 -5.55 12.32
C GLU A 150 -36.25 -6.60 13.32
N HIS A 151 -36.38 -7.89 12.98
CA HIS A 151 -35.96 -9.00 13.81
C HIS A 151 -34.68 -9.63 13.30
N SER A 152 -33.53 -9.06 13.63
CA SER A 152 -32.23 -9.70 13.46
C SER A 152 -31.85 -10.46 14.72
N VAL A 153 -31.88 -11.77 14.67
CA VAL A 153 -31.31 -12.60 15.74
C VAL A 153 -29.79 -12.56 15.66
N ASN A 154 -29.18 -11.96 16.66
CA ASN A 154 -27.72 -11.91 16.78
C ASN A 154 -27.20 -13.29 17.25
N ARG A 155 -26.77 -14.14 16.33
CA ARG A 155 -26.13 -15.44 16.63
C ARG A 155 -24.65 -15.39 16.29
N GLY A 156 -23.85 -14.89 17.22
CA GLY A 156 -22.39 -14.86 17.04
C GLY A 156 -21.90 -13.83 16.01
N ALA A 157 -20.68 -14.01 15.50
CA ALA A 157 -20.01 -13.07 14.59
C ALA A 157 -20.66 -12.94 13.20
N TYR A 158 -21.60 -13.80 12.85
CA TYR A 158 -22.33 -13.77 11.59
C TYR A 158 -23.80 -13.41 11.80
N ARG A 159 -24.18 -12.26 11.29
CA ARG A 159 -25.57 -11.81 11.25
C ARG A 159 -26.28 -12.50 10.07
N LEU A 160 -26.97 -13.59 10.34
CA LEU A 160 -27.90 -14.17 9.37
C LEU A 160 -29.19 -13.34 9.39
N THR A 161 -29.38 -12.47 8.43
CA THR A 161 -30.61 -11.73 8.23
C THR A 161 -31.58 -12.61 7.42
N THR A 162 -32.48 -13.27 8.09
CA THR A 162 -33.67 -13.84 7.45
C THR A 162 -34.66 -12.72 7.24
N GLY A 163 -34.99 -12.40 5.99
CA GLY A 163 -36.03 -11.43 5.68
C GLY A 163 -35.56 -10.07 5.15
N SER A 164 -34.40 -10.00 4.50
CA SER A 164 -33.99 -8.80 3.74
C SER A 164 -34.79 -8.69 2.44
N ARG A 165 -35.32 -7.51 2.12
CA ARG A 165 -36.00 -7.22 0.85
C ARG A 165 -35.36 -6.02 0.16
N ALA A 166 -35.44 -5.99 -1.16
CA ALA A 166 -35.10 -4.80 -1.92
C ALA A 166 -36.19 -3.72 -1.71
N ALA A 167 -35.79 -2.53 -1.29
CA ALA A 167 -36.67 -1.40 -1.04
C ALA A 167 -36.18 -0.19 -1.85
N GLY A 168 -36.36 -0.27 -3.17
CA GLY A 168 -35.90 0.76 -4.08
C GLY A 168 -34.42 0.62 -4.45
N THR A 169 -33.85 1.69 -4.99
CA THR A 169 -32.47 1.78 -5.41
C THR A 169 -31.73 2.87 -4.65
N THR A 170 -30.41 2.80 -4.64
CA THR A 170 -29.54 3.81 -4.06
C THR A 170 -28.30 4.02 -4.92
N GLU A 171 -27.90 5.25 -5.12
CA GLU A 171 -26.64 5.66 -5.74
C GLU A 171 -25.56 5.91 -4.69
N GLU A 172 -25.89 5.75 -3.41
CA GLU A 172 -24.95 5.94 -2.33
C GLU A 172 -23.73 5.02 -2.51
N GLY A 173 -22.54 5.60 -2.61
CA GLY A 173 -21.28 4.90 -2.79
C GLY A 173 -20.98 3.87 -1.69
N SER A 174 -20.10 2.93 -1.98
CA SER A 174 -19.68 1.93 -1.01
C SER A 174 -18.88 2.53 0.13
N HIS A 175 -19.01 1.94 1.32
CA HIS A 175 -18.16 2.23 2.45
C HIS A 175 -16.69 2.06 2.05
N PRO A 176 -15.80 3.03 2.31
CA PRO A 176 -14.39 2.93 1.98
C PRO A 176 -13.76 1.74 2.70
N ARG A 177 -12.79 1.14 2.06
CA ARG A 177 -11.93 0.11 2.63
C ARG A 177 -10.68 0.75 3.21
N ASN A 178 -9.95 0.01 4.03
CA ASN A 178 -8.65 0.42 4.55
C ASN A 178 -7.51 0.25 3.51
N VAL A 179 -7.83 0.48 2.24
CA VAL A 179 -6.90 0.40 1.11
C VAL A 179 -7.00 1.67 0.29
N ILE A 180 -5.85 2.28 0.02
CA ILE A 180 -5.69 3.39 -0.91
C ILE A 180 -4.94 2.85 -2.12
N LEU A 181 -5.44 3.11 -3.32
CA LEU A 181 -4.80 2.73 -4.57
C LEU A 181 -4.39 3.99 -5.32
N THR A 182 -3.09 4.14 -5.55
CA THR A 182 -2.58 5.15 -6.49
C THR A 182 -2.20 4.46 -7.78
N THR A 183 -2.94 4.76 -8.84
CA THR A 183 -2.60 4.35 -10.20
C THR A 183 -1.75 5.44 -10.81
N GLY A 184 -0.54 5.09 -11.28
CA GLY A 184 0.38 6.05 -11.93
C GLY A 184 -0.04 6.47 -13.34
N GLY A 185 -1.33 6.54 -13.64
CA GLY A 185 -1.89 6.93 -14.92
C GLY A 185 -2.67 8.24 -14.84
N GLU A 186 -2.64 8.99 -15.90
CA GLU A 186 -3.44 10.19 -16.12
C GLU A 186 -4.91 9.91 -15.82
N GLY A 187 -5.50 10.70 -14.95
CA GLY A 187 -6.95 10.74 -14.78
C GLY A 187 -7.48 10.31 -13.42
N CYS A 188 -7.07 10.99 -12.35
CA CYS A 188 -8.02 11.31 -11.30
C CYS A 188 -8.72 12.60 -11.73
N PRO A 189 -10.01 12.60 -12.12
CA PRO A 189 -10.70 13.86 -12.32
C PRO A 189 -10.66 14.61 -10.98
N ALA A 190 -10.05 15.78 -11.00
CA ALA A 190 -10.20 16.75 -9.96
C ALA A 190 -11.65 17.25 -10.02
N GLU A 191 -12.47 16.87 -9.07
CA GLU A 191 -13.69 17.57 -8.71
C GLU A 191 -13.56 18.10 -7.29
#